data_0e396f69b42b91f537d661f534669d94
#
_entry.id   0e396f69b42b91f537d661f534669d94
#
_cell.length_a   1.000
_cell.length_b   1.000
_cell.length_c   1.000
_cell.angle_alpha   90.00
_cell.angle_beta   90.00
_cell.angle_gamma   90.00
#
_symmetry.space_group_name_H-M   'P 1'
#
loop_
_entity.id
_entity.type
_entity.pdbx_description
1 polymer ?
#
loop_
_entity_poly.entity_id
_entity_poly.type
_entity_poly.pdbx_seq_one_letter_code
_entity_poly.pdbx_strand_id
1 'polypeptide(L)'
;SQLKILCDEIFSRQCLGFLPRIAKSGSKQGTYFRPTKDYILVYCKNTEMVKGFHTKEFQVKEYPLVDENGRNFRKAHSLFQASLDPLRGCKNQRYYIEAPDGTLILPPGHTMPLENEDAAHIAPATRADKVWRWSYQSYLAKKDRIMFSESKKSPLIDSYGNHTDWTIQLHPLKDREKETI
;
A
#
# COMPACT_ATOMS: atom_id res chain seq x y z
N SER A 1 7.98 -10.69 -34.56
CA SER A 1 9.03 -11.42 -33.82
C SER A 1 9.04 -12.87 -34.24
N GLN A 2 10.14 -13.57 -34.13
CA GLN A 2 10.26 -15.01 -34.44
C GLN A 2 9.25 -15.85 -33.68
N LEU A 3 8.99 -15.50 -32.41
CA LEU A 3 7.99 -16.18 -31.59
C LEU A 3 6.59 -16.08 -32.22
N LYS A 4 6.22 -14.93 -32.77
CA LYS A 4 4.92 -14.78 -33.44
C LYS A 4 4.80 -15.70 -34.65
N ILE A 5 5.84 -15.77 -35.47
CA ILE A 5 5.87 -16.63 -36.68
C ILE A 5 5.68 -18.09 -36.27
N LEU A 6 6.44 -18.55 -35.26
CA LEU A 6 6.33 -19.91 -34.75
C LEU A 6 4.92 -20.20 -34.19
N CYS A 7 4.36 -19.28 -33.43
CA CYS A 7 2.99 -19.44 -32.94
C CYS A 7 1.94 -19.45 -34.06
N ASP A 8 2.12 -18.63 -35.10
CA ASP A 8 1.24 -18.62 -36.27
C ASP A 8 1.26 -19.97 -37.01
N GLU A 9 2.41 -20.62 -37.08
CA GLU A 9 2.55 -21.97 -37.68
C GLU A 9 1.89 -23.03 -36.80
N ILE A 10 2.14 -23.05 -35.50
CA ILE A 10 1.62 -24.05 -34.57
C ILE A 10 0.08 -23.95 -34.43
N PHE A 11 -0.43 -22.73 -34.35
CA PHE A 11 -1.85 -22.45 -34.10
C PHE A 11 -2.62 -22.05 -35.35
N SER A 12 -2.10 -22.36 -36.55
CA SER A 12 -2.76 -22.08 -37.83
C SER A 12 -3.25 -20.62 -37.95
N ARG A 13 -2.46 -19.66 -37.47
CA ARG A 13 -2.73 -18.21 -37.42
C ARG A 13 -3.95 -17.80 -36.60
N GLN A 14 -4.44 -18.65 -35.70
CA GLN A 14 -5.60 -18.34 -34.85
C GLN A 14 -5.19 -17.48 -33.64
N CYS A 15 -4.68 -16.27 -33.91
CA CYS A 15 -4.27 -15.28 -32.93
C CYS A 15 -5.49 -14.49 -32.44
N LEU A 16 -5.76 -14.50 -31.14
CA LEU A 16 -6.83 -13.72 -30.52
C LEU A 16 -6.40 -12.27 -30.24
N GLY A 17 -5.10 -12.03 -30.10
CA GLY A 17 -4.62 -10.66 -29.87
C GLY A 17 -3.26 -10.58 -29.21
N PHE A 18 -2.82 -9.34 -29.05
CA PHE A 18 -1.58 -8.96 -28.38
C PHE A 18 -1.91 -8.07 -27.18
N LEU A 19 -1.47 -8.48 -26.00
CA LEU A 19 -1.64 -7.70 -24.78
C LEU A 19 -0.30 -7.07 -24.40
N PRO A 20 -0.13 -5.74 -24.53
CA PRO A 20 1.06 -5.08 -24.02
C PRO A 20 1.02 -5.09 -22.48
N ARG A 21 2.04 -5.65 -21.86
CA ARG A 21 2.24 -5.60 -20.41
C ARG A 21 3.27 -4.52 -20.08
N ILE A 22 2.85 -3.51 -19.34
CA ILE A 22 3.74 -2.46 -18.86
C ILE A 22 4.24 -2.85 -17.47
N ALA A 23 5.55 -3.04 -17.31
CA ALA A 23 6.18 -3.24 -16.01
C ALA A 23 6.37 -1.89 -15.32
N LYS A 24 5.93 -1.75 -14.06
CA LYS A 24 6.12 -0.51 -13.26
C LYS A 24 7.59 -0.19 -13.01
N SER A 25 8.44 -1.21 -12.98
CA SER A 25 9.89 -1.07 -12.91
C SER A 25 10.49 -1.94 -13.99
N GLY A 26 11.29 -1.36 -14.88
CA GLY A 26 12.04 -2.12 -15.87
C GLY A 26 13.02 -3.09 -15.20
N SER A 27 13.33 -4.21 -15.88
CA SER A 27 14.37 -5.12 -15.42
C SER A 27 15.71 -4.37 -15.29
N LYS A 28 16.58 -4.84 -14.40
CA LYS A 28 17.93 -4.24 -14.23
C LYS A 28 18.85 -4.49 -15.44
N GLN A 29 18.38 -5.25 -16.44
CA GLN A 29 19.13 -5.60 -17.64
C GLN A 29 18.89 -4.55 -18.72
N GLY A 30 19.94 -3.88 -19.11
CA GLY A 30 19.98 -2.89 -20.21
C GLY A 30 21.02 -1.83 -19.93
N THR A 31 21.96 -1.66 -20.87
CA THR A 31 23.07 -0.70 -20.74
C THR A 31 22.57 0.75 -20.86
N TYR A 32 21.57 1.01 -21.72
CA TYR A 32 21.09 2.36 -22.02
C TYR A 32 19.65 2.59 -21.57
N PHE A 33 18.74 1.68 -21.93
CA PHE A 33 17.32 1.79 -21.59
C PHE A 33 16.80 0.51 -20.95
N ARG A 34 16.01 0.66 -19.90
CA ARG A 34 15.34 -0.48 -19.26
C ARG A 34 14.09 -0.83 -20.07
N PRO A 35 13.94 -2.08 -20.55
CA PRO A 35 12.70 -2.49 -21.19
C PRO A 35 11.56 -2.43 -20.16
N THR A 36 10.54 -1.64 -20.46
CA THR A 36 9.36 -1.45 -19.60
C THR A 36 8.10 -2.12 -20.15
N LYS A 37 8.22 -2.74 -21.33
CA LYS A 37 7.09 -3.37 -22.02
C LYS A 37 7.43 -4.79 -22.44
N ASP A 38 6.51 -5.70 -22.15
CA ASP A 38 6.45 -7.05 -22.70
C ASP A 38 5.17 -7.20 -23.51
N TYR A 39 5.09 -8.25 -24.32
CA TYR A 39 3.90 -8.60 -25.06
C TYR A 39 3.50 -10.03 -24.71
N ILE A 40 2.21 -10.22 -24.41
CA ILE A 40 1.59 -11.52 -24.26
C ILE A 40 0.87 -11.82 -25.56
N LEU A 41 1.26 -12.91 -26.23
CA LEU A 41 0.60 -13.39 -27.42
C LEU A 41 -0.50 -14.38 -27.00
N VAL A 42 -1.72 -14.14 -27.44
CA VAL A 42 -2.86 -14.99 -27.10
C VAL A 42 -3.32 -15.72 -28.36
N TYR A 43 -3.27 -17.04 -28.31
CA TYR A 43 -3.69 -17.94 -29.40
C TYR A 43 -4.74 -18.92 -28.90
N CYS A 44 -5.52 -19.46 -29.82
CA CYS A 44 -6.44 -20.56 -29.57
C CYS A 44 -6.28 -21.65 -30.62
N LYS A 45 -6.87 -22.82 -30.40
CA LYS A 45 -6.90 -23.89 -31.38
C LYS A 45 -8.03 -23.71 -32.40
N ASN A 46 -9.14 -23.12 -31.99
CA ASN A 46 -10.28 -22.83 -32.84
C ASN A 46 -10.99 -21.58 -32.32
N THR A 47 -11.01 -20.53 -33.13
CA THR A 47 -11.62 -19.24 -32.79
C THR A 47 -13.14 -19.31 -32.66
N GLU A 48 -13.80 -20.20 -33.39
CA GLU A 48 -15.26 -20.38 -33.34
C GLU A 48 -15.74 -20.97 -31.99
N MET A 49 -14.85 -21.71 -31.29
CA MET A 49 -15.17 -22.31 -30.01
C MET A 49 -14.78 -21.44 -28.81
N VAL A 50 -14.09 -20.35 -29.03
CA VAL A 50 -13.63 -19.47 -27.94
C VAL A 50 -14.78 -18.59 -27.46
N LYS A 51 -15.16 -18.79 -26.19
CA LYS A 51 -16.09 -17.84 -25.54
C LYS A 51 -15.36 -16.55 -25.25
N GLY A 52 -16.06 -15.41 -25.36
CA GLY A 52 -15.52 -14.10 -25.05
C GLY A 52 -14.93 -14.04 -23.64
N PHE A 53 -13.84 -13.30 -23.47
CA PHE A 53 -13.26 -13.05 -22.15
C PHE A 53 -14.21 -12.16 -21.34
N HIS A 54 -14.57 -12.63 -20.15
CA HIS A 54 -15.34 -11.83 -19.21
C HIS A 54 -14.38 -11.06 -18.31
N THR A 55 -14.50 -9.76 -18.26
CA THR A 55 -13.92 -8.96 -17.18
C THR A 55 -14.66 -9.32 -15.90
N LYS A 56 -13.91 -9.67 -14.82
CA LYS A 56 -14.54 -9.69 -13.50
C LYS A 56 -15.07 -8.28 -13.24
N GLU A 57 -16.35 -8.16 -12.99
CA GLU A 57 -16.89 -6.92 -12.43
C GLU A 57 -16.07 -6.57 -11.19
N PHE A 58 -15.53 -5.36 -11.19
CA PHE A 58 -14.89 -4.85 -9.99
C PHE A 58 -15.96 -4.79 -8.92
N GLN A 59 -15.86 -5.63 -7.90
CA GLN A 59 -16.71 -5.48 -6.73
C GLN A 59 -16.48 -4.07 -6.20
N VAL A 60 -17.51 -3.25 -6.27
CA VAL A 60 -17.52 -1.94 -5.60
C VAL A 60 -17.25 -2.22 -4.14
N LYS A 61 -16.12 -1.74 -3.64
CA LYS A 61 -15.75 -1.94 -2.24
C LYS A 61 -16.76 -1.20 -1.38
N GLU A 62 -17.61 -1.93 -0.71
CA GLU A 62 -18.59 -1.35 0.18
C GLU A 62 -17.90 -0.66 1.36
N TYR A 63 -18.44 0.47 1.78
CA TYR A 63 -18.05 1.24 2.95
C TYR A 63 -19.19 1.16 3.98
N PRO A 64 -19.33 0.02 4.69
CA PRO A 64 -20.51 -0.25 5.51
C PRO A 64 -20.51 0.46 6.85
N LEU A 65 -19.40 1.09 7.25
CA LEU A 65 -19.27 1.76 8.53
C LEU A 65 -19.48 3.26 8.36
N VAL A 66 -20.03 3.90 9.38
CA VAL A 66 -20.26 5.35 9.43
C VAL A 66 -19.51 5.90 10.64
N ASP A 67 -18.74 6.97 10.45
CA ASP A 67 -18.06 7.66 11.54
C ASP A 67 -18.98 8.64 12.27
N GLU A 68 -18.47 9.26 13.34
CA GLU A 68 -19.19 10.25 14.15
C GLU A 68 -19.64 11.48 13.35
N ASN A 69 -19.00 11.74 12.22
CA ASN A 69 -19.32 12.84 11.30
C ASN A 69 -20.23 12.40 10.14
N GLY A 70 -20.80 11.19 10.19
CA GLY A 70 -21.68 10.67 9.15
C GLY A 70 -20.97 10.22 7.87
N ARG A 71 -19.64 10.09 7.87
CA ARG A 71 -18.86 9.69 6.68
C ARG A 71 -18.77 8.18 6.59
N ASN A 72 -19.05 7.62 5.42
CA ASN A 72 -18.96 6.20 5.17
C ASN A 72 -17.49 5.75 5.09
N PHE A 73 -17.14 4.67 5.80
CA PHE A 73 -15.81 4.09 5.78
C PHE A 73 -15.84 2.57 5.86
N ARG A 74 -14.68 1.96 5.70
CA ARG A 74 -14.43 0.53 5.95
C ARG A 74 -13.18 0.38 6.82
N LYS A 75 -13.12 -0.69 7.59
CA LYS A 75 -11.87 -1.06 8.26
C LYS A 75 -10.79 -1.22 7.19
N ALA A 76 -9.85 -0.32 7.18
CA ALA A 76 -8.76 -0.30 6.22
C ALA A 76 -7.43 -0.54 6.92
N HIS A 77 -6.40 -0.20 6.23
CA HIS A 77 -5.03 -0.50 6.60
C HIS A 77 -4.61 0.16 7.91
N SER A 78 -3.89 -0.58 8.73
CA SER A 78 -3.15 0.00 9.86
C SER A 78 -2.18 1.09 9.37
N LEU A 79 -2.02 2.15 10.15
CA LEU A 79 -0.97 3.15 9.93
C LEU A 79 0.42 2.52 10.10
N PHE A 80 0.53 1.50 10.94
CA PHE A 80 1.75 0.71 11.10
C PHE A 80 1.82 -0.42 10.08
N GLN A 81 3.00 -0.62 9.49
CA GLN A 81 3.29 -1.74 8.60
C GLN A 81 4.71 -2.25 8.85
N ALA A 82 4.81 -3.44 9.40
CA ALA A 82 6.08 -4.05 9.82
C ALA A 82 7.07 -4.31 8.67
N SER A 83 6.58 -4.45 7.43
CA SER A 83 7.40 -4.73 6.23
C SER A 83 8.10 -3.51 5.64
N LEU A 84 7.82 -2.29 6.12
CA LEU A 84 8.53 -1.11 5.67
C LEU A 84 9.99 -1.16 6.12
N ASP A 85 10.92 -0.92 5.19
CA ASP A 85 12.35 -0.77 5.51
C ASP A 85 12.59 0.66 6.02
N PRO A 86 12.89 0.84 7.31
CA PRO A 86 13.01 2.17 7.92
C PRO A 86 14.18 2.98 7.38
N LEU A 87 15.22 2.32 6.88
CA LEU A 87 16.40 3.00 6.34
C LEU A 87 16.24 3.42 4.88
N ARG A 88 15.13 3.06 4.24
CA ARG A 88 14.89 3.30 2.81
C ARG A 88 13.97 4.47 2.58
N GLY A 89 14.48 5.68 2.85
CA GLY A 89 13.75 6.93 2.58
C GLY A 89 12.69 7.31 3.62
N CYS A 90 12.72 6.68 4.81
CA CYS A 90 11.71 6.86 5.86
C CYS A 90 12.16 7.83 6.99
N LYS A 91 13.01 8.82 6.70
CA LYS A 91 13.59 9.71 7.72
C LYS A 91 12.57 10.44 8.59
N ASN A 92 11.37 10.73 8.06
CA ASN A 92 10.32 11.51 8.71
C ASN A 92 9.09 10.66 9.07
N GLN A 93 9.26 9.35 9.27
CA GLN A 93 8.15 8.41 9.50
C GLN A 93 8.22 7.74 10.87
N ARG A 94 9.10 8.19 11.76
CA ARG A 94 9.17 7.76 13.14
C ARG A 94 8.91 8.94 14.05
N TYR A 95 7.71 9.01 14.61
CA TYR A 95 7.22 10.12 15.44
C TYR A 95 6.16 9.61 16.42
N TYR A 96 5.95 10.34 17.50
CA TYR A 96 4.90 10.04 18.46
C TYR A 96 3.52 10.40 17.91
N ILE A 97 2.55 9.61 18.27
CA ILE A 97 1.12 9.89 18.10
C ILE A 97 0.48 9.78 19.46
N GLU A 98 -0.22 10.83 19.88
CA GLU A 98 -0.96 10.85 21.12
C GLU A 98 -2.27 10.05 20.99
N ALA A 99 -2.43 9.05 21.84
CA ALA A 99 -3.65 8.26 21.95
C ALA A 99 -4.71 9.00 22.77
N PRO A 100 -5.99 8.57 22.75
CA PRO A 100 -7.08 9.24 23.46
C PRO A 100 -6.91 9.33 24.98
N ASP A 101 -6.09 8.46 25.57
CA ASP A 101 -5.75 8.45 26.99
C ASP A 101 -4.51 9.30 27.34
N GLY A 102 -3.93 10.00 26.37
CA GLY A 102 -2.71 10.79 26.52
C GLY A 102 -1.42 9.99 26.35
N THR A 103 -1.48 8.68 26.11
CA THR A 103 -0.29 7.87 25.87
C THR A 103 0.34 8.23 24.54
N LEU A 104 1.65 8.54 24.56
CA LEU A 104 2.43 8.75 23.34
C LEU A 104 2.87 7.40 22.77
N ILE A 105 2.41 7.05 21.60
CA ILE A 105 2.66 5.76 20.96
C ILE A 105 3.58 5.87 19.75
N LEU A 106 4.40 4.85 19.54
CA LEU A 106 5.45 4.80 18.52
C LEU A 106 5.52 3.40 17.90
N PRO A 107 5.95 3.23 16.64
CA PRO A 107 6.35 1.92 16.12
C PRO A 107 7.49 1.29 16.93
N PRO A 108 7.57 -0.06 16.99
CA PRO A 108 8.63 -0.74 17.74
C PRO A 108 10.03 -0.28 17.31
N GLY A 109 10.96 -0.26 18.26
CA GLY A 109 12.36 0.12 18.02
C GLY A 109 13.00 0.72 19.28
N HIS A 110 14.24 1.16 19.13
CA HIS A 110 15.05 1.67 20.27
C HIS A 110 15.33 3.17 20.19
N THR A 111 15.21 3.77 18.99
CA THR A 111 15.45 5.20 18.80
C THR A 111 14.17 5.97 19.11
N MET A 112 14.20 6.83 20.14
CA MET A 112 13.05 7.63 20.59
C MET A 112 13.25 9.10 20.22
N PRO A 113 12.17 9.82 19.83
CA PRO A 113 12.21 11.28 19.75
C PRO A 113 12.64 11.90 21.08
N LEU A 114 13.33 13.03 21.04
CA LEU A 114 13.83 13.72 22.23
C LEU A 114 12.72 14.45 22.99
N GLU A 115 11.73 14.95 22.27
CA GLU A 115 10.59 15.67 22.82
C GLU A 115 9.44 14.68 23.06
N ASN A 116 8.83 14.75 24.25
CA ASN A 116 7.68 13.93 24.62
C ASN A 116 6.39 14.66 24.28
N GLU A 117 6.15 14.87 22.99
CA GLU A 117 4.94 15.51 22.48
C GLU A 117 4.45 14.83 21.20
N ASP A 118 3.19 15.08 20.89
CA ASP A 118 2.59 14.57 19.66
C ASP A 118 3.30 15.15 18.41
N ALA A 119 3.58 14.30 17.45
CA ALA A 119 4.35 14.58 16.23
C ALA A 119 5.85 14.84 16.41
N ALA A 120 6.39 14.82 17.62
CA ALA A 120 7.84 14.83 17.82
C ALA A 120 8.46 13.64 17.09
N HIS A 121 9.45 13.90 16.24
CA HIS A 121 9.96 12.93 15.29
C HIS A 121 11.48 12.76 15.36
N ILE A 122 11.93 11.60 14.92
CA ILE A 122 13.35 11.26 14.79
C ILE A 122 13.58 10.38 13.56
N ALA A 123 14.75 10.47 12.96
CA ALA A 123 15.13 9.54 11.91
C ALA A 123 15.44 8.17 12.52
N PRO A 124 14.98 7.05 11.93
CA PRO A 124 15.34 5.71 12.38
C PRO A 124 16.85 5.49 12.23
N ALA A 125 17.49 4.95 13.27
CA ALA A 125 18.92 4.69 13.28
C ALA A 125 19.25 3.27 12.76
N THR A 126 18.35 2.32 12.98
CA THR A 126 18.54 0.90 12.64
C THR A 126 17.33 0.31 11.93
N ARG A 127 17.47 -0.89 11.39
CA ARG A 127 16.33 -1.64 10.84
C ARG A 127 15.31 -2.13 11.87
N ALA A 128 15.70 -2.15 13.14
CA ALA A 128 14.81 -2.46 14.25
C ALA A 128 13.84 -1.32 14.54
N ASP A 129 14.22 -0.07 14.22
CA ASP A 129 13.39 1.11 14.41
C ASP A 129 12.30 1.17 13.36
N LYS A 130 11.16 0.53 13.63
CA LYS A 130 10.04 0.54 12.69
C LYS A 130 9.45 1.94 12.55
N VAL A 131 8.69 2.14 11.48
CA VAL A 131 8.18 3.45 11.06
C VAL A 131 6.71 3.37 10.69
N TRP A 132 6.05 4.52 10.74
CA TRP A 132 4.69 4.69 10.24
C TRP A 132 4.67 4.68 8.70
N ARG A 133 3.51 4.48 8.11
CA ARG A 133 3.29 4.58 6.64
C ARG A 133 3.29 6.03 6.15
N TRP A 134 2.94 6.96 7.01
CA TRP A 134 2.89 8.38 6.70
C TRP A 134 4.11 9.10 7.28
N SER A 135 4.58 10.15 6.59
CA SER A 135 5.48 11.11 7.20
C SER A 135 4.74 11.92 8.28
N TYR A 136 5.48 12.52 9.21
CA TYR A 136 4.85 13.33 10.25
C TYR A 136 4.06 14.51 9.67
N GLN A 137 4.52 15.12 8.55
CA GLN A 137 3.75 16.17 7.86
C GLN A 137 2.43 15.64 7.30
N SER A 138 2.44 14.44 6.72
CA SER A 138 1.21 13.78 6.27
C SER A 138 0.28 13.43 7.42
N TYR A 139 0.84 13.08 8.57
CA TYR A 139 0.08 12.86 9.80
C TYR A 139 -0.62 14.14 10.26
N LEU A 140 0.12 15.25 10.41
CA LEU A 140 -0.44 16.52 10.80
C LEU A 140 -1.57 17.00 9.88
N ALA A 141 -1.41 16.79 8.56
CA ALA A 141 -2.42 17.16 7.56
C ALA A 141 -3.66 16.25 7.53
N LYS A 142 -3.59 15.05 8.17
CA LYS A 142 -4.63 14.01 8.05
C LYS A 142 -5.00 13.38 9.40
N LYS A 143 -4.81 14.10 10.50
CA LYS A 143 -5.16 13.61 11.85
C LYS A 143 -6.61 13.15 11.95
N ASP A 144 -7.52 13.84 11.27
CA ASP A 144 -8.95 13.54 11.20
C ASP A 144 -9.27 12.18 10.56
N ARG A 145 -8.27 11.51 9.97
CA ARG A 145 -8.40 10.20 9.31
C ARG A 145 -7.84 9.05 10.13
N ILE A 146 -7.45 9.31 11.36
CA ILE A 146 -6.90 8.29 12.26
C ILE A 146 -8.00 7.81 13.19
N MET A 147 -8.07 6.49 13.34
CA MET A 147 -8.94 5.82 14.29
C MET A 147 -8.08 4.98 15.24
N PHE A 148 -8.30 5.16 16.51
CA PHE A 148 -7.70 4.34 17.55
C PHE A 148 -8.60 3.13 17.86
N SER A 149 -7.98 2.02 18.15
CA SER A 149 -8.64 0.84 18.68
C SER A 149 -7.70 0.07 19.58
N GLU A 150 -8.22 -0.64 20.56
CA GLU A 150 -7.42 -1.46 21.47
C GLU A 150 -7.22 -2.87 20.93
N SER A 151 -6.02 -3.41 21.13
CA SER A 151 -5.68 -4.79 20.82
C SER A 151 -4.47 -5.23 21.64
N LYS A 152 -4.65 -6.28 22.44
CA LYS A 152 -3.54 -6.92 23.20
C LYS A 152 -2.40 -7.43 22.32
N LYS A 153 -2.63 -7.54 21.00
CA LYS A 153 -1.61 -7.94 20.02
C LYS A 153 -0.98 -6.76 19.28
N SER A 154 -1.18 -5.54 19.78
CA SER A 154 -0.55 -4.37 19.19
C SER A 154 0.97 -4.52 19.23
N PRO A 155 1.70 -4.22 18.15
CA PRO A 155 3.16 -4.18 18.18
C PRO A 155 3.71 -2.84 18.67
N LEU A 156 2.85 -1.84 18.93
CA LEU A 156 3.26 -0.48 19.25
C LEU A 156 3.80 -0.37 20.68
N ILE A 157 4.64 0.63 20.89
CA ILE A 157 5.27 0.91 22.17
C ILE A 157 4.92 2.34 22.63
N ASP A 158 4.99 2.57 23.94
CA ASP A 158 4.87 3.89 24.54
C ASP A 158 6.20 4.67 24.50
N SER A 159 6.21 5.90 25.02
CA SER A 159 7.41 6.74 25.12
C SER A 159 8.50 6.18 26.06
N TYR A 160 8.19 5.17 26.87
CA TYR A 160 9.13 4.48 27.76
C TYR A 160 9.64 3.17 27.16
N GLY A 161 9.13 2.80 25.96
CA GLY A 161 9.48 1.54 25.30
C GLY A 161 8.66 0.33 25.75
N ASN A 162 7.62 0.52 26.57
CA ASN A 162 6.74 -0.56 26.98
C ASN A 162 5.68 -0.85 25.92
N HIS A 163 5.19 -2.08 25.92
CA HIS A 163 4.09 -2.47 25.05
C HIS A 163 2.81 -1.66 25.37
N THR A 164 2.07 -1.29 24.32
CA THR A 164 0.76 -0.64 24.43
C THR A 164 -0.31 -1.44 23.70
N ASP A 165 -1.53 -1.44 24.22
CA ASP A 165 -2.66 -2.09 23.58
C ASP A 165 -3.27 -1.25 22.44
N TRP A 166 -2.82 -0.02 22.23
CA TRP A 166 -3.32 0.85 21.17
C TRP A 166 -2.89 0.38 19.78
N THR A 167 -3.83 0.42 18.84
CA THR A 167 -3.57 0.26 17.41
C THR A 167 -4.15 1.43 16.65
N ILE A 168 -3.52 1.80 15.54
CA ILE A 168 -3.95 2.91 14.70
C ILE A 168 -4.39 2.38 13.34
N GLN A 169 -5.62 2.71 12.97
CA GLN A 169 -6.19 2.42 11.66
C GLN A 169 -6.38 3.71 10.87
N LEU A 170 -6.20 3.62 9.56
CA LEU A 170 -6.46 4.71 8.66
C LEU A 170 -7.92 4.66 8.21
N HIS A 171 -8.58 5.79 8.28
CA HIS A 171 -9.91 5.98 7.75
C HIS A 171 -9.83 6.23 6.24
N PRO A 172 -10.24 5.31 5.38
CA PRO A 172 -10.35 5.60 3.97
C PRO A 172 -11.63 6.39 3.72
N LEU A 173 -11.50 7.67 3.45
CA LEU A 173 -12.62 8.47 3.00
C LEU A 173 -13.06 8.00 1.62
N LYS A 174 -14.37 7.95 1.40
CA LYS A 174 -15.00 7.69 0.11
C LYS A 174 -14.68 8.76 -0.95
N ASP A 175 -14.13 9.90 -0.54
CA ASP A 175 -13.99 11.14 -1.29
C ASP A 175 -12.87 11.16 -2.35
N ARG A 176 -12.60 10.02 -2.95
CA ARG A 176 -11.96 9.97 -4.28
C ARG A 176 -12.63 8.90 -5.11
N GLU A 177 -13.85 9.09 -5.47
CA GLU A 177 -14.28 8.71 -6.79
C GLU A 177 -13.35 9.47 -7.75
N LYS A 178 -12.35 8.79 -8.24
CA LYS A 178 -11.68 9.25 -9.43
C LYS A 178 -12.78 9.27 -10.49
N GLU A 179 -13.22 10.44 -10.87
CA GLU A 179 -13.83 10.64 -12.15
C GLU A 179 -12.89 10.01 -13.16
N THR A 180 -13.26 8.84 -13.60
CA THR A 180 -12.59 8.17 -14.72
C THR A 180 -13.25 8.78 -15.94
N ILE A 181 -12.56 9.75 -16.53
CA ILE A 181 -12.80 10.18 -17.92
C ILE A 181 -12.38 9.05 -18.83
#